data_7d9ebc8f3a520dd3bc9d4435329d7693
#
_entry.id   7d9ebc8f3a520dd3bc9d4435329d7693
#
_cell.length_a   1.000
_cell.length_b   1.000
_cell.length_c   1.000
_cell.angle_alpha   90.00
_cell.angle_beta   90.00
_cell.angle_gamma   90.00
#
_symmetry.space_group_name_H-M   'P 1'
#
loop_
_entity.id
_entity.type
_entity.pdbx_description
1 polymer ?
#
loop_
_entity_poly.entity_id
_entity_poly.type
_entity_poly.pdbx_seq_one_letter_code
_entity_poly.pdbx_strand_id
1 'polypeptide(L)'
;MQKLIIILGLITIGMSSCSPTLTSFTERLYDEQRWSENELKRIQFYLSDDVILRRDAGTSKSKLEEGRIEIVDGRKVEQVIFEKGTPGVLVFSPSKDQFAISFEDNSDKYLMFGPSEKWSGRFVLLAKEWKRNRGKISYDGKIWNTSSESAYTTLMVDLKKASSTKYKNKKVKGRKVR
;
A
#
# COMPACT_ATOMS: atom_id res chain seq x y z
N MET A 1 -10.34 7.14 -51.90
CA MET A 1 -10.64 7.73 -50.56
C MET A 1 -11.32 6.73 -49.64
N GLN A 2 -12.20 5.84 -50.13
CA GLN A 2 -12.95 4.88 -49.30
C GLN A 2 -12.07 3.79 -48.64
N LYS A 3 -10.96 3.37 -49.26
CA LYS A 3 -10.03 2.39 -48.69
C LYS A 3 -9.14 2.93 -47.54
N LEU A 4 -8.89 4.24 -47.49
CA LEU A 4 -8.08 4.88 -46.45
C LEU A 4 -8.84 5.00 -45.14
N ILE A 5 -10.15 5.15 -45.16
CA ILE A 5 -11.03 5.27 -44.00
C ILE A 5 -11.16 3.92 -43.25
N ILE A 6 -11.12 2.80 -43.97
CA ILE A 6 -11.21 1.43 -43.39
C ILE A 6 -9.95 1.09 -42.60
N ILE A 7 -8.77 1.55 -43.03
CA ILE A 7 -7.49 1.29 -42.33
C ILE A 7 -7.39 2.12 -41.04
N LEU A 8 -7.94 3.32 -41.01
CA LEU A 8 -7.93 4.18 -39.80
C LEU A 8 -8.88 3.66 -38.70
N GLY A 9 -9.96 2.96 -39.08
CA GLY A 9 -10.91 2.36 -38.14
C GLY A 9 -10.41 1.09 -37.42
N LEU A 10 -9.35 0.44 -37.91
CA LEU A 10 -8.85 -0.84 -37.35
C LEU A 10 -7.79 -0.65 -36.24
N ILE A 11 -7.28 0.56 -36.06
CA ILE A 11 -6.18 0.85 -35.08
C ILE A 11 -6.71 1.17 -33.67
N THR A 12 -8.01 1.33 -33.48
CA THR A 12 -8.58 1.77 -32.18
C THR A 12 -8.98 0.64 -31.23
N ILE A 13 -8.74 -0.65 -31.53
CA ILE A 13 -9.23 -1.81 -30.74
C ILE A 13 -8.13 -2.41 -29.81
N GLY A 14 -7.06 -1.71 -29.51
CA GLY A 14 -5.88 -2.26 -28.82
C GLY A 14 -5.63 -1.84 -27.37
N MET A 15 -6.46 -1.05 -26.71
CA MET A 15 -6.26 -0.61 -25.31
C MET A 15 -7.18 -1.37 -24.33
N SER A 16 -7.10 -2.70 -24.30
CA SER A 16 -7.58 -3.46 -23.15
C SER A 16 -6.66 -3.17 -21.96
N SER A 17 -6.97 -2.12 -21.20
CA SER A 17 -6.35 -1.85 -19.92
C SER A 17 -6.64 -3.04 -19.01
N CYS A 18 -5.66 -3.91 -18.82
CA CYS A 18 -5.74 -5.05 -17.90
C CYS A 18 -5.64 -4.50 -16.47
N SER A 19 -6.75 -3.95 -15.95
CA SER A 19 -6.83 -3.52 -14.57
C SER A 19 -6.63 -4.71 -13.64
N PRO A 20 -5.79 -4.61 -12.60
CA PRO A 20 -5.57 -5.70 -11.66
C PRO A 20 -6.87 -6.01 -10.92
N THR A 21 -7.20 -7.30 -10.76
CA THR A 21 -8.30 -7.73 -9.91
C THR A 21 -7.81 -7.76 -8.47
N LEU A 22 -8.06 -6.68 -7.73
CA LEU A 22 -7.62 -6.55 -6.35
C LEU A 22 -8.56 -7.31 -5.39
N THR A 23 -7.96 -8.03 -4.46
CA THR A 23 -8.63 -8.75 -3.37
C THR A 23 -8.14 -8.23 -2.04
N SER A 24 -9.01 -8.14 -1.02
CA SER A 24 -8.60 -7.77 0.33
C SER A 24 -7.52 -8.71 0.87
N PHE A 25 -6.43 -8.16 1.37
CA PHE A 25 -5.41 -8.92 2.08
C PHE A 25 -5.91 -9.21 3.50
N THR A 26 -6.07 -10.48 3.83
CA THR A 26 -6.62 -10.94 5.12
C THR A 26 -5.66 -11.89 5.81
N GLU A 27 -5.79 -12.02 7.14
CA GLU A 27 -5.05 -12.98 7.95
C GLU A 27 -5.24 -14.41 7.41
N ARG A 28 -6.49 -14.80 7.10
CA ARG A 28 -6.78 -16.10 6.49
C ARG A 28 -6.02 -16.30 5.18
N LEU A 29 -6.03 -15.33 4.28
CA LEU A 29 -5.29 -15.40 3.02
C LEU A 29 -3.79 -15.55 3.26
N TYR A 30 -3.26 -14.81 4.22
CA TYR A 30 -1.85 -14.88 4.61
C TYR A 30 -1.47 -16.28 5.12
N ASP A 31 -2.28 -16.84 6.02
CA ASP A 31 -2.05 -18.17 6.58
C ASP A 31 -2.21 -19.29 5.53
N GLU A 32 -3.21 -19.22 4.66
CA GLU A 32 -3.42 -20.17 3.56
C GLU A 32 -2.26 -20.20 2.57
N GLN A 33 -1.73 -19.03 2.24
CA GLN A 33 -0.65 -18.90 1.26
C GLN A 33 0.73 -19.24 1.84
N ARG A 34 0.93 -19.14 3.16
CA ARG A 34 2.20 -19.41 3.86
C ARG A 34 3.39 -18.69 3.23
N TRP A 35 3.21 -17.45 2.83
CA TRP A 35 4.30 -16.65 2.29
C TRP A 35 5.39 -16.41 3.32
N SER A 36 6.62 -16.64 2.92
CA SER A 36 7.80 -16.16 3.67
C SER A 36 7.91 -14.64 3.55
N GLU A 37 8.66 -14.01 4.47
CA GLU A 37 8.90 -12.56 4.41
C GLU A 37 9.54 -12.13 3.07
N ASN A 38 10.44 -12.94 2.51
CA ASN A 38 11.07 -12.67 1.22
C ASN A 38 10.07 -12.75 0.04
N GLU A 39 9.04 -13.59 0.14
CA GLU A 39 7.97 -13.64 -0.85
C GLU A 39 7.04 -12.45 -0.70
N LEU A 40 6.68 -12.07 0.54
CA LEU A 40 5.87 -10.88 0.83
C LEU A 40 6.51 -9.58 0.31
N LYS A 41 7.84 -9.43 0.40
CA LYS A 41 8.58 -8.29 -0.16
C LYS A 41 8.50 -8.18 -1.68
N ARG A 42 8.03 -9.23 -2.37
CA ARG A 42 7.82 -9.24 -3.83
C ARG A 42 6.35 -9.07 -4.22
N ILE A 43 5.45 -9.03 -3.24
CA ILE A 43 4.03 -8.81 -3.46
C ILE A 43 3.78 -7.30 -3.54
N GLN A 44 3.02 -6.89 -4.55
CA GLN A 44 2.53 -5.52 -4.66
C GLN A 44 1.26 -5.40 -3.84
N PHE A 45 1.29 -4.55 -2.81
CA PHE A 45 0.12 -4.16 -2.03
C PHE A 45 -0.51 -2.88 -2.62
N TYR A 46 -1.78 -2.65 -2.30
CA TYR A 46 -2.52 -1.47 -2.74
C TYR A 46 -3.42 -1.00 -1.61
N LEU A 47 -3.73 0.30 -1.57
CA LEU A 47 -4.70 0.86 -0.63
C LEU A 47 -6.12 0.67 -1.13
N SER A 48 -7.05 0.28 -0.24
CA SER A 48 -8.48 0.18 -0.57
C SER A 48 -9.16 1.55 -0.65
N ASP A 49 -8.66 2.53 0.09
CA ASP A 49 -9.19 3.88 0.22
C ASP A 49 -8.06 4.87 0.51
N ASP A 50 -8.35 6.16 0.46
CA ASP A 50 -7.37 7.20 0.73
C ASP A 50 -6.89 7.18 2.18
N VAL A 51 -5.59 7.38 2.38
CA VAL A 51 -5.00 7.67 3.69
C VAL A 51 -4.57 9.13 3.72
N ILE A 52 -5.20 9.91 4.59
CA ILE A 52 -4.93 11.33 4.74
C ILE A 52 -4.32 11.56 6.12
N LEU A 53 -3.06 11.98 6.14
CA LEU A 53 -2.31 12.34 7.34
C LEU A 53 -2.23 13.86 7.45
N ARG A 54 -2.53 14.40 8.64
CA ARG A 54 -2.49 15.84 8.91
C ARG A 54 -1.74 16.12 10.20
N ARG A 55 -0.97 17.21 10.22
CA ARG A 55 -0.37 17.75 11.43
C ARG A 55 -0.31 19.28 11.38
N ASP A 56 -0.28 19.91 12.54
CA ASP A 56 -0.07 21.35 12.62
C ASP A 56 1.35 21.68 12.11
N ALA A 57 1.44 22.60 11.15
CA ALA A 57 2.71 22.99 10.52
C ALA A 57 3.61 23.80 11.47
N GLY A 58 3.12 24.24 12.65
CA GLY A 58 3.83 25.09 13.56
C GLY A 58 4.23 26.44 12.96
N THR A 59 4.95 27.26 13.72
CA THR A 59 5.56 28.52 13.24
C THR A 59 6.95 28.31 12.62
N SER A 60 7.48 27.09 12.65
CA SER A 60 8.78 26.76 12.09
C SER A 60 8.75 26.75 10.59
N LYS A 61 9.77 27.41 9.97
CA LYS A 61 10.03 27.38 8.52
C LYS A 61 10.47 25.96 8.09
N SER A 62 9.63 24.96 8.23
CA SER A 62 9.91 23.65 7.66
C SER A 62 9.71 23.71 6.15
N LYS A 63 10.78 23.55 5.39
CA LYS A 63 10.70 23.21 3.98
C LYS A 63 10.02 21.86 3.88
N LEU A 64 8.80 21.82 3.37
CA LEU A 64 8.14 20.59 2.95
C LEU A 64 8.74 20.21 1.60
N GLU A 65 9.48 19.14 1.55
CA GLU A 65 10.03 18.63 0.28
C GLU A 65 8.95 17.96 -0.56
N GLU A 66 7.87 17.40 0.03
CA GLU A 66 6.82 16.68 -0.70
C GLU A 66 5.41 16.72 -0.07
N GLY A 67 5.08 17.73 0.72
CA GLY A 67 3.75 17.86 1.35
C GLY A 67 3.04 19.16 0.94
N ARG A 68 1.70 19.14 0.97
CA ARG A 68 0.90 20.34 0.74
C ARG A 68 0.62 21.05 2.06
N ILE A 69 0.84 22.39 2.11
CA ILE A 69 0.37 23.23 3.22
C ILE A 69 -1.04 23.68 2.89
N GLU A 70 -2.01 23.35 3.72
CA GLU A 70 -3.37 23.86 3.66
C GLU A 70 -3.68 24.73 4.85
N ILE A 71 -4.58 25.71 4.68
CA ILE A 71 -5.10 26.51 5.79
C ILE A 71 -6.45 25.91 6.17
N VAL A 72 -6.52 25.28 7.36
CA VAL A 72 -7.75 24.72 7.91
C VAL A 72 -8.06 25.48 9.19
N ASP A 73 -9.24 26.10 9.27
CA ASP A 73 -9.68 26.92 10.41
C ASP A 73 -8.65 28.01 10.82
N GLY A 74 -8.00 28.65 9.86
CA GLY A 74 -7.00 29.70 10.09
C GLY A 74 -5.64 29.18 10.56
N ARG A 75 -5.41 27.87 10.62
CA ARG A 75 -4.13 27.23 11.00
C ARG A 75 -3.47 26.66 9.75
N LYS A 76 -2.14 26.77 9.71
CA LYS A 76 -1.34 26.06 8.69
C LYS A 76 -1.25 24.59 9.05
N VAL A 77 -1.70 23.73 8.17
CA VAL A 77 -1.69 22.27 8.34
C VAL A 77 -0.85 21.67 7.24
N GLU A 78 0.09 20.82 7.61
CA GLU A 78 0.78 19.94 6.67
C GLU A 78 -0.12 18.73 6.40
N GLN A 79 -0.22 18.31 5.14
CA GLN A 79 -1.01 17.16 4.73
C GLN A 79 -0.21 16.26 3.80
N VAL A 80 -0.29 14.95 4.03
CA VAL A 80 0.19 13.88 3.14
C VAL A 80 -1.01 13.04 2.76
N ILE A 81 -1.18 12.78 1.47
CA ILE A 81 -2.29 12.00 0.92
C ILE A 81 -1.72 10.80 0.17
N PHE A 82 -2.16 9.61 0.57
CA PHE A 82 -1.97 8.38 -0.19
C PHE A 82 -3.33 8.05 -0.82
N GLU A 83 -3.41 8.14 -2.12
CA GLU A 83 -4.67 7.89 -2.84
C GLU A 83 -5.03 6.40 -2.85
N LYS A 84 -6.31 6.10 -2.93
CA LYS A 84 -6.83 4.76 -3.20
C LYS A 84 -6.11 4.12 -4.39
N GLY A 85 -5.72 2.86 -4.25
CA GLY A 85 -5.02 2.13 -5.29
C GLY A 85 -3.54 2.46 -5.41
N THR A 86 -2.98 3.34 -4.56
CA THR A 86 -1.53 3.58 -4.51
C THR A 86 -0.80 2.28 -4.24
N PRO A 87 0.18 1.91 -5.09
CA PRO A 87 0.97 0.70 -4.91
C PRO A 87 2.00 0.88 -3.79
N GLY A 88 2.15 -0.14 -2.95
CA GLY A 88 3.12 -0.16 -1.86
C GLY A 88 3.83 -1.51 -1.75
N VAL A 89 4.98 -1.55 -1.10
CA VAL A 89 5.79 -2.74 -0.89
C VAL A 89 6.08 -2.97 0.58
N LEU A 90 6.20 -4.24 0.99
CA LEU A 90 6.61 -4.59 2.34
C LEU A 90 8.10 -4.22 2.53
N VAL A 91 8.37 -3.39 3.54
CA VAL A 91 9.75 -3.05 3.96
C VAL A 91 10.24 -4.06 4.99
N PHE A 92 9.47 -4.24 6.07
CA PHE A 92 9.74 -5.22 7.12
C PHE A 92 8.47 -5.63 7.85
N SER A 93 8.56 -6.70 8.63
CA SER A 93 7.48 -7.20 9.49
C SER A 93 8.02 -7.28 10.92
N PRO A 94 7.63 -6.38 11.84
CA PRO A 94 8.11 -6.41 13.23
C PRO A 94 7.55 -7.60 14.02
N SER A 95 6.43 -8.13 13.59
CA SER A 95 5.81 -9.35 14.11
C SER A 95 5.07 -10.08 12.98
N LYS A 96 4.63 -11.32 13.24
CA LYS A 96 3.88 -12.11 12.24
C LYS A 96 2.67 -11.36 11.66
N ASP A 97 2.04 -10.51 12.47
CA ASP A 97 0.76 -9.87 12.15
C ASP A 97 0.86 -8.36 11.91
N GLN A 98 2.07 -7.82 11.77
CA GLN A 98 2.28 -6.39 11.54
C GLN A 98 3.20 -6.16 10.35
N PHE A 99 2.73 -5.37 9.40
CA PHE A 99 3.43 -5.10 8.16
C PHE A 99 3.72 -3.60 8.03
N ALA A 100 4.99 -3.27 7.82
CA ALA A 100 5.44 -1.94 7.43
C ALA A 100 5.43 -1.85 5.90
N ILE A 101 4.50 -1.08 5.34
CA ILE A 101 4.33 -0.91 3.90
C ILE A 101 4.77 0.50 3.51
N SER A 102 5.75 0.60 2.62
CA SER A 102 6.15 1.86 2.00
C SER A 102 5.39 2.06 0.68
N PHE A 103 4.91 3.29 0.49
CA PHE A 103 4.22 3.76 -0.72
C PHE A 103 5.04 4.81 -1.47
N GLU A 104 6.28 5.04 -1.05
CA GLU A 104 7.25 5.94 -1.65
C GLU A 104 8.55 5.19 -1.94
N ASP A 105 9.43 5.77 -2.73
CA ASP A 105 10.74 5.16 -3.05
C ASP A 105 11.68 5.08 -1.83
N ASN A 106 11.37 5.82 -0.77
CA ASN A 106 12.12 5.80 0.48
C ASN A 106 11.55 4.76 1.46
N SER A 107 12.34 3.73 1.79
CA SER A 107 11.96 2.65 2.72
C SER A 107 11.79 3.11 4.18
N ASP A 108 12.31 4.28 4.56
CA ASP A 108 12.14 4.83 5.92
C ASP A 108 10.75 5.45 6.12
N LYS A 109 10.04 5.71 5.03
CA LYS A 109 8.68 6.23 5.02
C LYS A 109 7.68 5.10 4.81
N TYR A 110 7.06 4.62 5.87
CA TYR A 110 6.11 3.50 5.83
C TYR A 110 4.90 3.74 6.72
N LEU A 111 3.82 3.06 6.40
CA LEU A 111 2.63 2.94 7.24
C LEU A 111 2.54 1.52 7.78
N MET A 112 2.01 1.38 8.99
CA MET A 112 1.82 0.08 9.63
C MET A 112 0.42 -0.45 9.39
N PHE A 113 0.34 -1.75 9.04
CA PHE A 113 -0.92 -2.46 8.85
C PHE A 113 -0.93 -3.75 9.67
N GLY A 114 -2.11 -4.18 10.12
CA GLY A 114 -2.31 -5.43 10.84
C GLY A 114 -3.75 -5.91 10.75
N PRO A 115 -4.01 -7.20 11.08
CA PRO A 115 -5.34 -7.79 10.98
C PRO A 115 -6.28 -7.17 12.02
N SER A 116 -7.55 -7.06 11.65
CA SER A 116 -8.60 -6.57 12.51
C SER A 116 -9.78 -7.54 12.53
N GLU A 117 -10.11 -8.08 13.70
CA GLU A 117 -11.27 -8.96 13.88
C GLU A 117 -12.59 -8.28 13.46
N LYS A 118 -12.72 -6.97 13.78
CA LYS A 118 -13.89 -6.17 13.37
C LYS A 118 -14.10 -6.12 11.86
N TRP A 119 -13.03 -6.35 11.09
CA TRP A 119 -13.02 -6.30 9.63
C TRP A 119 -12.71 -7.67 9.02
N SER A 120 -13.14 -8.75 9.69
CA SER A 120 -12.98 -10.13 9.19
C SER A 120 -11.52 -10.47 8.87
N GLY A 121 -10.59 -10.09 9.73
CA GLY A 121 -9.17 -10.33 9.58
C GLY A 121 -8.48 -9.53 8.47
N ARG A 122 -9.12 -8.49 7.91
CA ARG A 122 -8.45 -7.61 6.93
C ARG A 122 -7.33 -6.83 7.59
N PHE A 123 -6.23 -6.66 6.88
CA PHE A 123 -5.14 -5.81 7.33
C PHE A 123 -5.52 -4.35 7.16
N VAL A 124 -5.76 -3.69 8.28
CA VAL A 124 -6.15 -2.28 8.38
C VAL A 124 -4.97 -1.41 8.78
N LEU A 125 -5.07 -0.11 8.53
CA LEU A 125 -4.10 0.87 8.99
C LEU A 125 -4.03 0.87 10.52
N LEU A 126 -2.81 0.70 11.08
CA LEU A 126 -2.55 0.71 12.52
C LEU A 126 -2.15 2.11 12.98
N ALA A 127 -2.66 2.53 14.11
CA ALA A 127 -2.28 3.76 14.80
C ALA A 127 -1.78 3.45 16.21
N LYS A 128 -0.91 4.29 16.75
CA LYS A 128 -0.47 4.21 18.15
C LYS A 128 -1.63 4.38 19.13
N GLU A 129 -2.59 5.21 18.77
CA GLU A 129 -3.78 5.52 19.54
C GLU A 129 -4.95 5.82 18.60
N TRP A 130 -6.11 5.23 18.84
CA TRP A 130 -7.36 5.56 18.18
C TRP A 130 -8.29 6.29 19.13
N LYS A 131 -8.76 7.46 18.70
CA LYS A 131 -9.76 8.22 19.43
C LYS A 131 -10.97 8.43 18.53
N ARG A 132 -12.03 7.63 18.73
CA ARG A 132 -13.13 7.47 17.78
C ARG A 132 -12.55 6.98 16.43
N ASN A 133 -12.73 7.72 15.32
CA ASN A 133 -12.23 7.37 13.99
C ASN A 133 -10.96 8.16 13.61
N ARG A 134 -10.27 8.80 14.58
CA ARG A 134 -9.01 9.51 14.35
C ARG A 134 -7.89 8.79 15.05
N GLY A 135 -6.82 8.51 14.31
CA GLY A 135 -5.65 7.81 14.82
C GLY A 135 -4.40 8.68 14.81
N LYS A 136 -3.51 8.46 15.76
CA LYS A 136 -2.14 8.99 15.74
C LYS A 136 -1.23 7.99 15.04
N ILE A 137 -0.68 8.36 13.90
CA ILE A 137 0.19 7.55 13.07
C ILE A 137 1.61 8.09 13.11
N SER A 138 2.58 7.19 13.24
CA SER A 138 3.99 7.52 13.03
C SER A 138 4.29 7.38 11.54
N TYR A 139 4.77 8.45 10.91
CA TYR A 139 5.18 8.47 9.52
C TYR A 139 6.32 9.48 9.34
N ASP A 140 7.38 9.09 8.63
CA ASP A 140 8.57 9.91 8.40
C ASP A 140 9.15 10.49 9.72
N GLY A 141 9.27 9.63 10.76
CA GLY A 141 9.76 10.03 12.07
C GLY A 141 8.89 11.03 12.87
N LYS A 142 7.73 11.38 12.36
CA LYS A 142 6.81 12.37 12.94
C LYS A 142 5.47 11.73 13.32
N ILE A 143 4.74 12.39 14.22
CA ILE A 143 3.38 11.99 14.58
C ILE A 143 2.37 12.80 13.78
N TRP A 144 1.47 12.07 13.13
CA TRP A 144 0.40 12.60 12.31
C TRP A 144 -0.97 12.18 12.85
N ASN A 145 -1.97 12.96 12.56
CA ASN A 145 -3.37 12.59 12.80
C ASN A 145 -3.99 12.11 11.49
N THR A 146 -4.75 11.01 11.54
CA THR A 146 -5.53 10.56 10.39
C THR A 146 -6.85 11.31 10.27
N SER A 147 -7.44 11.30 9.07
CA SER A 147 -8.87 11.58 8.90
C SER A 147 -9.71 10.39 9.39
N SER A 148 -11.00 10.63 9.62
CA SER A 148 -11.95 9.56 9.97
C SER A 148 -12.08 8.50 8.88
N GLU A 149 -11.93 8.88 7.62
CA GLU A 149 -12.03 8.01 6.44
C GLU A 149 -10.87 7.03 6.38
N SER A 150 -9.65 7.49 6.70
CA SER A 150 -8.44 6.65 6.70
C SER A 150 -8.49 5.51 7.74
N ALA A 151 -9.36 5.58 8.76
CA ALA A 151 -9.51 4.54 9.76
C ALA A 151 -10.01 3.20 9.20
N TYR A 152 -10.59 3.22 8.01
CA TYR A 152 -11.19 2.06 7.36
C TYR A 152 -10.35 1.53 6.18
N THR A 153 -9.23 2.18 5.89
CA THR A 153 -8.34 1.77 4.80
C THR A 153 -7.70 0.42 5.08
N THR A 154 -7.81 -0.49 4.12
CA THR A 154 -7.26 -1.84 4.20
C THR A 154 -6.23 -2.09 3.09
N LEU A 155 -5.39 -3.11 3.28
CA LEU A 155 -4.51 -3.59 2.22
C LEU A 155 -5.27 -4.48 1.23
N MET A 156 -4.93 -4.31 -0.04
CA MET A 156 -5.39 -5.12 -1.16
C MET A 156 -4.20 -5.74 -1.87
N VAL A 157 -4.39 -6.87 -2.54
CA VAL A 157 -3.37 -7.55 -3.36
C VAL A 157 -3.96 -8.03 -4.67
N ASP A 158 -3.12 -8.12 -5.70
CA ASP A 158 -3.44 -8.84 -6.93
C ASP A 158 -3.01 -10.30 -6.79
N LEU A 159 -3.96 -11.20 -6.53
CA LEU A 159 -3.67 -12.61 -6.28
C LEU A 159 -3.04 -13.30 -7.49
N LYS A 160 -3.35 -12.90 -8.71
CA LYS A 160 -2.75 -13.51 -9.92
C LYS A 160 -1.25 -13.24 -9.97
N LYS A 161 -0.82 -12.03 -9.62
CA LYS A 161 0.59 -11.66 -9.54
C LYS A 161 1.26 -12.24 -8.30
N ALA A 162 0.58 -12.22 -7.14
CA ALA A 162 1.11 -12.77 -5.89
C ALA A 162 1.34 -14.29 -5.98
N SER A 163 0.41 -15.05 -6.56
CA SER A 163 0.55 -16.49 -6.73
C SER A 163 1.63 -16.88 -7.76
N SER A 164 1.86 -16.08 -8.79
CA SER A 164 2.92 -16.31 -9.78
C SER A 164 4.34 -16.15 -9.21
N THR A 165 4.48 -15.46 -8.09
CA THR A 165 5.75 -15.25 -7.39
C THR A 165 6.24 -16.54 -6.68
N LYS A 166 5.39 -17.56 -6.53
CA LYS A 166 5.59 -18.68 -5.62
C LYS A 166 6.58 -19.77 -6.05
N TYR A 167 7.03 -19.89 -7.29
CA TYR A 167 7.88 -21.02 -7.69
C TYR A 167 8.98 -20.72 -8.72
N LYS A 168 10.20 -20.49 -8.23
CA LYS A 168 11.43 -20.91 -8.93
C LYS A 168 12.09 -22.03 -8.11
N ASN A 169 11.70 -23.28 -8.33
CA ASN A 169 12.39 -24.42 -7.75
C ASN A 169 13.74 -24.63 -8.44
N LYS A 170 14.84 -24.40 -7.70
CA LYS A 170 16.18 -24.80 -8.13
C LYS A 170 16.43 -26.22 -7.63
N LYS A 171 16.36 -27.23 -8.49
CA LYS A 171 16.84 -28.58 -8.16
C LYS A 171 18.37 -28.54 -8.08
N VAL A 172 18.90 -28.67 -6.87
CA VAL A 172 20.34 -28.80 -6.66
C VAL A 172 20.72 -30.24 -6.96
N LYS A 173 21.58 -30.46 -7.95
CA LYS A 173 22.24 -31.76 -8.18
C LYS A 173 23.33 -31.91 -7.12
N GLY A 174 23.18 -32.87 -6.19
CA GLY A 174 24.15 -33.10 -5.13
C GLY A 174 25.60 -33.20 -5.62
N ARG A 175 26.56 -32.81 -4.79
CA ARG A 175 28.00 -32.92 -5.05
C ARG A 175 28.49 -34.29 -4.63
N LYS A 176 29.08 -35.07 -5.56
CA LYS A 176 29.73 -36.34 -5.23
C LYS A 176 31.17 -36.07 -4.76
N VAL A 177 31.56 -36.81 -3.71
CA VAL A 177 32.97 -36.85 -3.30
C VAL A 177 33.72 -37.75 -4.28
N ARG A 178 34.87 -37.30 -4.78
CA ARG A 178 35.77 -38.09 -5.61
C ARG A 178 36.72 -38.85 -4.74
#